data_d643d5d021eb6b35ea39a9f0cd6d6e24
#
_entry.id   d643d5d021eb6b35ea39a9f0cd6d6e24
#
_cell.length_a   1.000
_cell.length_b   1.000
_cell.length_c   1.000
_cell.angle_alpha   90.00
_cell.angle_beta   90.00
_cell.angle_gamma   90.00
#
_symmetry.space_group_name_H-M   'P 1'
#
loop_
_entity.id
_entity.type
_entity.pdbx_description
1 polymer ?
#
loop_
_entity_poly.entity_id
_entity_poly.type
_entity_poly.pdbx_seq_one_letter_code
_entity_poly.pdbx_strand_id
1 'polypeptide(L)'
;SPSASEFNVTASITQGNGDVSDPEVSYDGKKIVFALRCPTSNTSTVGGAPACTGRWNLWEYDMTTGGLSGGSLRRITSTTTDDDVDPAYLPADRGFVFSSNRQTKSKTQALGQTYYAVDEYERERVFNLHTVDRNGGNVEQISVNQSHDRNPVVRPNGDIMFSRWEHVGPRNRFAIFRTKPDGTDMFVLYGAHSGGNSFLHPRDMDPSGPYAGKVVSSLMPLSGTQEGGALMLIDAANYSEQNTPANPQVSAQGGQQQWTQQPIDLGRGLSQFGRITAPYPLWDGTNRVLLAYRPCEVTRNGS
;
A
#
# COMPACT_ATOMS: atom_id res chain seq x y z
N SER A 1 22.98 -2.20 11.27
CA SER A 1 23.43 -2.54 12.62
C SER A 1 22.40 -2.07 13.64
N PRO A 2 22.03 -2.86 14.66
CA PRO A 2 21.14 -2.42 15.75
C PRO A 2 21.69 -1.24 16.58
N SER A 3 22.94 -0.88 16.38
CA SER A 3 23.63 0.24 17.03
C SER A 3 23.74 1.49 16.14
N ALA A 4 23.11 1.49 14.96
CA ALA A 4 23.06 2.71 14.13
C ALA A 4 22.17 3.78 14.81
N SER A 5 22.60 5.04 14.77
CA SER A 5 21.79 6.14 15.30
C SER A 5 20.51 6.29 14.49
N GLU A 6 19.38 6.40 15.18
CA GLU A 6 18.10 6.72 14.57
C GLU A 6 18.02 8.22 14.27
N PHE A 7 17.39 8.57 13.18
CA PHE A 7 17.16 9.94 12.78
C PHE A 7 15.70 10.16 12.36
N ASN A 8 14.99 11.07 13.03
CA ASN A 8 13.62 11.43 12.70
C ASN A 8 13.59 12.48 11.59
N VAL A 9 13.39 12.02 10.35
CA VAL A 9 13.38 12.90 9.15
C VAL A 9 12.15 13.81 9.07
N THR A 10 11.09 13.54 9.82
CA THR A 10 9.83 14.31 9.79
C THR A 10 9.66 15.28 10.95
N ALA A 11 10.61 15.30 11.91
CA ALA A 11 10.49 16.05 13.16
C ALA A 11 10.21 17.56 12.95
N SER A 12 10.83 18.17 11.93
CA SER A 12 10.64 19.61 11.61
C SER A 12 9.21 19.94 11.18
N ILE A 13 8.48 18.97 10.64
CA ILE A 13 7.09 19.11 10.17
C ILE A 13 6.11 18.67 11.24
N THR A 14 6.30 17.47 11.78
CA THR A 14 5.35 16.85 12.71
C THR A 14 5.41 17.50 14.11
N GLN A 15 6.56 18.05 14.48
CA GLN A 15 6.74 18.66 15.82
C GLN A 15 6.32 17.69 16.97
N GLY A 16 6.53 16.38 16.76
CA GLY A 16 6.14 15.34 17.70
C GLY A 16 4.64 14.98 17.70
N ASN A 17 3.85 15.58 16.80
CA ASN A 17 2.41 15.37 16.72
C ASN A 17 1.98 15.15 15.25
N GLY A 18 2.11 13.93 14.77
CA GLY A 18 1.75 13.55 13.41
C GLY A 18 1.98 12.08 13.14
N ASP A 19 1.42 11.59 12.05
CA ASP A 19 1.48 10.21 11.60
C ASP A 19 2.20 10.12 10.26
N VAL A 20 2.96 9.05 10.07
CA VAL A 20 3.61 8.70 8.79
C VAL A 20 3.19 7.27 8.42
N SER A 21 2.85 7.07 7.15
CA SER A 21 2.43 5.77 6.63
C SER A 21 3.00 5.50 5.23
N ASP A 22 3.04 4.23 4.87
CA ASP A 22 3.28 3.72 3.51
C ASP A 22 4.59 4.22 2.87
N PRO A 23 5.76 4.04 3.51
CA PRO A 23 7.03 4.46 2.94
C PRO A 23 7.41 3.58 1.75
N GLU A 24 7.86 4.22 0.67
CA GLU A 24 8.36 3.59 -0.55
C GLU A 24 9.71 4.18 -0.95
N VAL A 25 10.67 3.32 -1.27
CA VAL A 25 12.02 3.74 -1.65
C VAL A 25 12.11 3.96 -3.16
N SER A 26 12.79 5.02 -3.59
CA SER A 26 13.04 5.28 -5.01
C SER A 26 13.94 4.21 -5.65
N TYR A 27 13.86 4.05 -6.98
CA TYR A 27 14.62 3.04 -7.72
C TYR A 27 16.15 3.12 -7.55
N ASP A 28 16.67 4.31 -7.25
CA ASP A 28 18.10 4.53 -6.98
C ASP A 28 18.47 4.44 -5.49
N GLY A 29 17.48 4.17 -4.62
CA GLY A 29 17.67 4.05 -3.17
C GLY A 29 17.98 5.36 -2.44
N LYS A 30 17.85 6.52 -3.11
CA LYS A 30 18.26 7.82 -2.55
C LYS A 30 17.13 8.68 -2.03
N LYS A 31 15.90 8.27 -2.25
CA LYS A 31 14.70 9.02 -1.82
C LYS A 31 13.68 8.06 -1.22
N ILE A 32 12.83 8.60 -0.35
CA ILE A 32 11.72 7.87 0.24
C ILE A 32 10.48 8.75 0.08
N VAL A 33 9.43 8.22 -0.57
CA VAL A 33 8.11 8.83 -0.59
C VAL A 33 7.23 8.18 0.47
N PHE A 34 6.36 8.94 1.10
CA PHE A 34 5.44 8.46 2.15
C PHE A 34 4.24 9.38 2.28
N ALA A 35 3.18 8.89 2.92
CA ALA A 35 2.07 9.71 3.36
C ALA A 35 2.36 10.28 4.75
N LEU A 36 2.04 11.55 4.97
CA LEU A 36 2.17 12.23 6.25
C LEU A 36 0.93 13.05 6.56
N ARG A 37 0.43 12.91 7.79
CA ARG A 37 -0.62 13.74 8.36
C ARG A 37 -0.13 14.41 9.63
N CYS A 38 -0.41 15.69 9.76
CA CYS A 38 -0.18 16.43 11.00
C CYS A 38 -1.31 17.46 11.22
N PRO A 39 -1.60 17.79 12.49
CA PRO A 39 -2.71 18.68 12.81
C PRO A 39 -2.42 20.12 12.35
N THR A 40 -3.46 20.85 11.99
CA THR A 40 -3.38 22.25 11.55
C THR A 40 -2.85 23.21 12.64
N SER A 41 -2.78 22.76 13.89
CA SER A 41 -2.16 23.49 14.99
C SER A 41 -0.62 23.53 14.93
N ASN A 42 0.02 22.66 14.14
CA ASN A 42 1.46 22.72 13.90
C ASN A 42 1.81 23.97 13.08
N THR A 43 2.80 24.70 13.51
CA THR A 43 3.19 25.99 12.91
C THR A 43 4.24 25.88 11.81
N SER A 44 4.68 24.65 11.49
CA SER A 44 5.66 24.41 10.42
C SER A 44 5.14 24.87 9.05
N THR A 45 6.06 25.39 8.23
CA THR A 45 5.74 25.87 6.88
C THR A 45 6.63 25.22 5.83
N VAL A 46 6.12 25.08 4.62
CA VAL A 46 6.85 24.63 3.43
C VAL A 46 6.50 25.56 2.28
N GLY A 47 7.52 26.18 1.67
CA GLY A 47 7.31 27.16 0.60
C GLY A 47 6.47 28.36 1.04
N GLY A 48 6.51 28.74 2.32
CA GLY A 48 5.72 29.85 2.87
C GLY A 48 4.26 29.53 3.19
N ALA A 49 3.79 28.31 2.94
CA ALA A 49 2.44 27.85 3.26
C ALA A 49 2.45 26.87 4.46
N PRO A 50 1.35 26.74 5.23
CA PRO A 50 1.24 25.74 6.28
C PRO A 50 1.61 24.35 5.77
N ALA A 51 2.50 23.67 6.48
CA ALA A 51 2.92 22.31 6.12
C ALA A 51 1.85 21.28 6.46
N CYS A 52 1.16 21.46 7.58
CA CYS A 52 0.15 20.58 8.10
C CYS A 52 -1.27 21.02 7.69
N THR A 53 -2.00 20.16 7.03
CA THR A 53 -3.36 20.44 6.51
C THR A 53 -4.45 19.71 7.30
N GLY A 54 -4.09 18.90 8.29
CA GLY A 54 -5.01 17.98 8.96
C GLY A 54 -5.38 16.74 8.13
N ARG A 55 -4.86 16.65 6.92
CA ARG A 55 -5.12 15.56 5.96
C ARG A 55 -3.83 14.82 5.63
N TRP A 56 -3.96 13.60 5.14
CA TRP A 56 -2.86 12.86 4.57
C TRP A 56 -2.42 13.51 3.27
N ASN A 57 -1.14 13.82 3.15
CA ASN A 57 -0.51 14.35 1.94
C ASN A 57 0.74 13.55 1.65
N LEU A 58 1.15 13.51 0.37
CA LEU A 58 2.38 12.84 -0.05
C LEU A 58 3.59 13.74 0.18
N TRP A 59 4.64 13.15 0.73
CA TRP A 59 5.91 13.78 1.01
C TRP A 59 7.05 12.92 0.51
N GLU A 60 8.15 13.56 0.16
CA GLU A 60 9.39 12.90 -0.23
C GLU A 60 10.55 13.40 0.60
N TYR A 61 11.35 12.49 1.12
CA TYR A 61 12.63 12.79 1.73
C TYR A 61 13.75 12.44 0.77
N ASP A 62 14.58 13.41 0.39
CA ASP A 62 15.67 13.29 -0.57
C ASP A 62 17.01 13.25 0.17
N MET A 63 17.72 12.11 0.09
CA MET A 63 19.03 11.85 0.69
C MET A 63 20.19 12.04 -0.29
N THR A 64 19.94 12.51 -1.50
CA THR A 64 20.95 12.66 -2.57
C THR A 64 22.10 13.54 -2.14
N THR A 65 21.79 14.64 -1.42
CA THR A 65 22.77 15.53 -0.83
C THR A 65 22.60 15.52 0.69
N GLY A 66 23.68 15.27 1.43
CA GLY A 66 23.64 15.26 2.90
C GLY A 66 23.28 13.91 3.56
N GLY A 67 22.95 12.90 2.79
CA GLY A 67 22.64 11.55 3.30
C GLY A 67 21.38 11.52 4.18
N LEU A 68 21.29 10.51 5.07
CA LEU A 68 20.11 10.28 5.91
C LEU A 68 19.82 11.44 6.87
N SER A 69 20.83 12.01 7.49
CA SER A 69 20.66 13.07 8.50
C SER A 69 20.62 14.51 7.93
N GLY A 70 21.11 14.71 6.72
CA GLY A 70 21.21 16.02 6.07
C GLY A 70 20.37 16.15 4.80
N GLY A 71 19.46 15.22 4.56
CA GLY A 71 18.55 15.27 3.41
C GLY A 71 17.50 16.38 3.52
N SER A 72 16.69 16.50 2.49
CA SER A 72 15.64 17.52 2.40
C SER A 72 14.26 16.92 2.30
N LEU A 73 13.29 17.54 2.97
CA LEU A 73 11.89 17.13 2.97
C LEU A 73 11.08 18.02 2.03
N ARG A 74 10.32 17.41 1.13
CA ARG A 74 9.47 18.08 0.15
C ARG A 74 8.05 17.55 0.20
N ARG A 75 7.06 18.46 0.20
CA ARG A 75 5.66 18.09 0.05
C ARG A 75 5.31 17.96 -1.44
N ILE A 76 4.68 16.87 -1.83
CA ILE A 76 4.25 16.59 -3.21
C ILE A 76 2.81 17.02 -3.41
N THR A 77 1.90 16.63 -2.53
CA THR A 77 0.49 17.04 -2.59
C THR A 77 0.15 17.95 -1.40
N SER A 78 -0.86 18.81 -1.55
CA SER A 78 -1.23 19.82 -0.55
C SER A 78 -2.74 19.93 -0.37
N THR A 79 -3.42 18.80 -0.39
CA THR A 79 -4.88 18.77 -0.19
C THR A 79 -5.27 19.17 1.22
N THR A 80 -6.39 19.87 1.36
CA THR A 80 -7.02 20.26 2.63
C THR A 80 -8.36 19.57 2.86
N THR A 81 -8.87 18.88 1.84
CA THR A 81 -10.22 18.27 1.84
C THR A 81 -10.20 16.75 1.63
N ASP A 82 -9.12 16.24 1.08
CA ASP A 82 -8.97 14.85 0.68
C ASP A 82 -7.78 14.21 1.39
N ASP A 83 -7.68 12.90 1.33
CA ASP A 83 -6.55 12.15 1.86
C ASP A 83 -5.83 11.44 0.71
N ASP A 84 -4.49 11.58 0.68
CA ASP A 84 -3.59 10.94 -0.26
C ASP A 84 -2.67 10.00 0.52
N VAL A 85 -2.70 8.70 0.21
CA VAL A 85 -2.00 7.63 0.92
C VAL A 85 -1.41 6.61 -0.06
N ASP A 86 -0.65 5.65 0.45
CA ASP A 86 -0.09 4.54 -0.32
C ASP A 86 0.73 4.99 -1.55
N PRO A 87 1.68 5.92 -1.47
CA PRO A 87 2.43 6.36 -2.65
C PRO A 87 3.44 5.31 -3.13
N ALA A 88 3.63 5.22 -4.45
CA ALA A 88 4.74 4.49 -5.07
C ALA A 88 5.32 5.28 -6.25
N TYR A 89 6.63 5.12 -6.51
CA TYR A 89 7.30 5.79 -7.61
C TYR A 89 6.91 5.21 -8.97
N LEU A 90 6.58 6.06 -9.93
CA LEU A 90 6.46 5.67 -11.33
C LEU A 90 7.85 5.63 -12.00
N PRO A 91 8.08 4.70 -12.96
CA PRO A 91 9.36 4.59 -13.66
C PRO A 91 9.74 5.86 -14.43
N ALA A 92 11.04 6.03 -14.71
CA ALA A 92 11.57 7.14 -15.48
C ALA A 92 11.22 8.52 -14.93
N ASP A 93 11.16 8.63 -13.60
CA ASP A 93 10.90 9.90 -12.89
C ASP A 93 9.58 10.60 -13.27
N ARG A 94 8.58 9.83 -13.73
CA ARG A 94 7.28 10.36 -14.16
C ARG A 94 6.37 10.81 -13.02
N GLY A 95 6.78 10.65 -11.78
CA GLY A 95 6.01 11.02 -10.60
C GLY A 95 5.58 9.80 -9.78
N PHE A 96 4.33 9.80 -9.33
CA PHE A 96 3.86 8.82 -8.34
C PHE A 96 2.48 8.28 -8.71
N VAL A 97 2.22 7.02 -8.32
CA VAL A 97 0.88 6.47 -8.18
C VAL A 97 0.54 6.40 -6.70
N PHE A 98 -0.72 6.62 -6.34
CA PHE A 98 -1.17 6.65 -4.96
C PHE A 98 -2.67 6.39 -4.85
N SER A 99 -3.13 6.05 -3.64
CA SER A 99 -4.56 5.94 -3.32
C SER A 99 -5.08 7.27 -2.81
N SER A 100 -6.24 7.74 -3.32
CA SER A 100 -6.85 8.97 -2.85
C SER A 100 -8.38 8.94 -2.91
N ASN A 101 -9.01 9.61 -1.95
CA ASN A 101 -10.45 9.82 -1.92
C ASN A 101 -10.91 11.13 -2.62
N ARG A 102 -10.03 11.73 -3.46
CA ARG A 102 -10.34 12.91 -4.29
C ARG A 102 -11.40 12.64 -5.33
N GLN A 103 -11.41 11.43 -5.87
CA GLN A 103 -12.35 10.98 -6.89
C GLN A 103 -12.47 11.97 -8.07
N THR A 104 -11.33 12.37 -8.65
CA THR A 104 -11.28 13.45 -9.66
C THR A 104 -12.12 13.16 -10.91
N LYS A 105 -12.34 11.87 -11.25
CA LYS A 105 -13.20 11.44 -12.38
C LYS A 105 -14.53 10.85 -11.94
N SER A 106 -14.66 10.31 -10.73
CA SER A 106 -15.86 9.59 -10.28
C SER A 106 -16.83 10.42 -9.43
N LYS A 107 -16.39 11.57 -8.88
CA LYS A 107 -17.31 12.51 -8.23
C LYS A 107 -18.19 13.21 -9.26
N THR A 108 -19.41 13.54 -8.88
CA THR A 108 -20.34 14.26 -9.76
C THR A 108 -20.83 15.55 -9.12
N GLN A 109 -21.16 16.54 -9.95
CA GLN A 109 -21.78 17.81 -9.54
C GLN A 109 -23.26 17.76 -9.89
N ALA A 110 -24.12 17.91 -8.90
CA ALA A 110 -25.57 18.01 -9.12
C ALA A 110 -26.21 18.92 -8.06
N LEU A 111 -27.20 19.72 -8.45
CA LEU A 111 -27.96 20.62 -7.56
C LEU A 111 -27.06 21.52 -6.68
N GLY A 112 -25.91 21.98 -7.23
CA GLY A 112 -24.98 22.83 -6.51
C GLY A 112 -24.11 22.12 -5.46
N GLN A 113 -24.14 20.79 -5.42
CA GLN A 113 -23.37 19.96 -4.47
C GLN A 113 -22.47 18.96 -5.20
N THR A 114 -21.40 18.56 -4.52
CA THR A 114 -20.52 17.49 -4.99
C THR A 114 -20.90 16.17 -4.32
N TYR A 115 -21.12 15.16 -5.14
CA TYR A 115 -21.41 13.79 -4.70
C TYR A 115 -20.19 12.91 -4.95
N TYR A 116 -19.85 12.09 -3.94
CA TYR A 116 -18.75 11.15 -3.96
C TYR A 116 -19.29 9.72 -3.84
N ALA A 117 -18.60 8.77 -4.42
CA ALA A 117 -18.80 7.37 -4.08
C ALA A 117 -18.36 7.14 -2.63
N VAL A 118 -19.19 6.45 -1.87
CA VAL A 118 -18.92 6.08 -0.47
C VAL A 118 -19.03 4.56 -0.32
N ASP A 119 -18.24 3.97 0.58
CA ASP A 119 -18.33 2.55 0.87
C ASP A 119 -19.64 2.21 1.61
N GLU A 120 -20.02 0.93 1.57
CA GLU A 120 -21.30 0.49 2.12
C GLU A 120 -21.35 0.47 3.65
N TYR A 121 -20.20 0.30 4.31
CA TYR A 121 -20.17 0.09 5.77
C TYR A 121 -20.02 1.39 6.54
N GLU A 122 -18.88 2.06 6.33
CA GLU A 122 -18.51 3.25 7.09
C GLU A 122 -19.05 4.54 6.46
N ARG A 123 -19.52 4.44 5.21
CA ARG A 123 -19.94 5.59 4.39
C ARG A 123 -18.82 6.61 4.20
N GLU A 124 -17.61 6.14 4.20
CA GLU A 124 -16.45 6.95 3.90
C GLU A 124 -16.27 7.10 2.38
N ARG A 125 -15.71 8.22 1.96
CA ARG A 125 -15.36 8.41 0.55
C ARG A 125 -14.34 7.38 0.12
N VAL A 126 -14.64 6.64 -0.93
CA VAL A 126 -13.78 5.55 -1.40
C VAL A 126 -12.47 6.07 -1.95
N PHE A 127 -11.39 5.33 -1.68
CA PHE A 127 -10.07 5.55 -2.25
C PHE A 127 -10.00 4.87 -3.61
N ASN A 128 -9.55 5.62 -4.63
CA ASN A 128 -9.22 5.11 -5.94
C ASN A 128 -7.77 5.45 -6.28
N LEU A 129 -7.19 4.77 -7.26
CA LEU A 129 -5.84 5.05 -7.71
C LEU A 129 -5.78 6.36 -8.49
N HIS A 130 -4.77 7.15 -8.19
CA HIS A 130 -4.44 8.39 -8.87
C HIS A 130 -2.95 8.40 -9.24
N THR A 131 -2.61 9.16 -10.25
CA THR A 131 -1.23 9.52 -10.56
C THR A 131 -1.03 11.02 -10.33
N VAL A 132 0.21 11.41 -10.09
CA VAL A 132 0.64 12.79 -9.94
C VAL A 132 2.05 12.92 -10.50
N ASP A 133 2.38 14.02 -11.14
CA ASP A 133 3.74 14.26 -11.63
C ASP A 133 4.73 14.51 -10.48
N ARG A 134 6.03 14.54 -10.81
CA ARG A 134 7.10 14.77 -9.83
C ARG A 134 6.93 16.05 -9.01
N ASN A 135 6.26 17.06 -9.55
CA ASN A 135 6.13 18.38 -8.95
C ASN A 135 4.78 18.59 -8.23
N GLY A 136 3.96 17.54 -8.16
CA GLY A 136 2.64 17.60 -7.51
C GLY A 136 1.51 18.09 -8.41
N GLY A 137 1.79 18.32 -9.71
CA GLY A 137 0.82 18.71 -10.72
C GLY A 137 0.13 17.50 -11.38
N ASN A 138 -0.82 17.79 -12.26
CA ASN A 138 -1.48 16.80 -13.13
C ASN A 138 -2.02 15.58 -12.38
N VAL A 139 -2.76 15.82 -11.29
CA VAL A 139 -3.39 14.74 -10.52
C VAL A 139 -4.50 14.13 -11.36
N GLU A 140 -4.38 12.84 -11.68
CA GLU A 140 -5.32 12.12 -12.53
C GLU A 140 -5.77 10.81 -11.87
N GLN A 141 -7.07 10.56 -11.82
CA GLN A 141 -7.64 9.29 -11.36
C GLN A 141 -7.52 8.25 -12.47
N ILE A 142 -6.95 7.09 -12.14
CA ILE A 142 -6.71 5.98 -13.09
C ILE A 142 -7.52 4.73 -12.77
N SER A 143 -8.23 4.70 -11.64
CA SER A 143 -9.17 3.62 -11.33
C SER A 143 -10.52 4.16 -10.89
N VAL A 144 -11.55 3.37 -11.09
CA VAL A 144 -12.91 3.63 -10.58
C VAL A 144 -13.39 2.38 -9.88
N ASN A 145 -13.74 2.52 -8.61
CA ASN A 145 -14.30 1.46 -7.80
C ASN A 145 -15.39 2.06 -6.88
N GLN A 146 -16.39 1.30 -6.58
CA GLN A 146 -17.40 1.68 -5.57
C GLN A 146 -16.97 1.35 -4.14
N SER A 147 -15.85 0.65 -3.97
CA SER A 147 -15.16 0.41 -2.71
C SER A 147 -13.72 0.90 -2.83
N HIS A 148 -12.76 0.37 -2.06
CA HIS A 148 -11.41 0.91 -2.04
C HIS A 148 -10.46 0.19 -3.00
N ASP A 149 -9.57 0.96 -3.66
CA ASP A 149 -8.36 0.51 -4.31
C ASP A 149 -7.16 1.03 -3.47
N ARG A 150 -6.34 0.12 -2.95
CA ARG A 150 -5.29 0.42 -1.97
C ARG A 150 -3.96 -0.24 -2.30
N ASN A 151 -2.91 0.27 -1.69
CA ASN A 151 -1.55 -0.29 -1.72
C ASN A 151 -0.99 -0.49 -3.15
N PRO A 152 -1.05 0.50 -4.05
CA PRO A 152 -0.46 0.37 -5.37
C PRO A 152 1.06 0.26 -5.30
N VAL A 153 1.61 -0.60 -6.13
CA VAL A 153 3.05 -0.74 -6.37
C VAL A 153 3.32 -0.90 -7.85
N VAL A 154 4.49 -0.50 -8.30
CA VAL A 154 4.88 -0.66 -9.70
C VAL A 154 5.67 -1.95 -9.87
N ARG A 155 5.20 -2.81 -10.76
CA ARG A 155 5.81 -4.10 -11.09
C ARG A 155 7.03 -3.94 -12.01
N PRO A 156 7.92 -4.94 -12.11
CA PRO A 156 9.08 -4.90 -13.01
C PRO A 156 8.73 -4.65 -14.48
N ASN A 157 7.53 -5.03 -14.92
CA ASN A 157 7.05 -4.80 -16.30
C ASN A 157 6.38 -3.42 -16.49
N GLY A 158 6.33 -2.59 -15.44
CA GLY A 158 5.72 -1.26 -15.48
C GLY A 158 4.22 -1.21 -15.20
N ASP A 159 3.54 -2.36 -15.03
CA ASP A 159 2.15 -2.39 -14.58
C ASP A 159 2.05 -1.92 -13.12
N ILE A 160 0.90 -1.42 -12.73
CA ILE A 160 0.55 -1.12 -11.33
C ILE A 160 -0.20 -2.32 -10.78
N MET A 161 0.30 -2.91 -9.68
CA MET A 161 -0.37 -3.95 -8.92
C MET A 161 -0.94 -3.33 -7.64
N PHE A 162 -2.15 -3.73 -7.22
CA PHE A 162 -2.83 -3.15 -6.08
C PHE A 162 -3.85 -4.09 -5.46
N SER A 163 -4.28 -3.79 -4.24
CA SER A 163 -5.37 -4.47 -3.55
C SER A 163 -6.69 -3.78 -3.89
N ARG A 164 -7.64 -4.51 -4.46
CA ARG A 164 -8.97 -3.99 -4.79
C ARG A 164 -10.03 -4.63 -3.91
N TRP A 165 -10.76 -3.82 -3.17
CA TRP A 165 -11.94 -4.26 -2.45
C TRP A 165 -13.12 -4.37 -3.41
N GLU A 166 -13.57 -5.59 -3.63
CA GLU A 166 -14.80 -5.87 -4.35
C GLU A 166 -15.91 -6.12 -3.35
N HIS A 167 -16.83 -5.16 -3.22
CA HIS A 167 -17.98 -5.27 -2.34
C HIS A 167 -19.25 -5.04 -3.14
N VAL A 168 -19.82 -6.13 -3.66
CA VAL A 168 -21.05 -6.12 -4.48
C VAL A 168 -21.90 -7.32 -4.08
N GLY A 169 -23.01 -7.09 -3.42
CA GLY A 169 -23.89 -8.15 -2.93
C GLY A 169 -23.13 -9.11 -2.00
N PRO A 170 -23.15 -10.42 -2.26
CA PRO A 170 -22.47 -11.40 -1.41
C PRO A 170 -20.95 -11.39 -1.55
N ARG A 171 -20.41 -10.70 -2.58
CA ARG A 171 -18.97 -10.59 -2.80
C ARG A 171 -18.38 -9.51 -1.91
N ASN A 172 -17.52 -9.88 -1.01
CA ASN A 172 -16.89 -8.96 -0.06
C ASN A 172 -15.47 -9.46 0.26
N ARG A 173 -14.50 -8.99 -0.53
CA ARG A 173 -13.10 -9.41 -0.42
C ARG A 173 -12.15 -8.45 -1.11
N PHE A 174 -10.88 -8.48 -0.68
CA PHE A 174 -9.78 -7.86 -1.41
C PHE A 174 -9.05 -8.90 -2.25
N ALA A 175 -9.03 -8.71 -3.57
CA ALA A 175 -8.20 -9.45 -4.50
C ALA A 175 -7.04 -8.57 -5.00
N ILE A 176 -6.02 -9.20 -5.56
CA ILE A 176 -4.89 -8.50 -6.18
C ILE A 176 -5.25 -8.21 -7.63
N PHE A 177 -5.20 -6.94 -8.02
CA PHE A 177 -5.45 -6.46 -9.37
C PHE A 177 -4.18 -5.88 -9.98
N ARG A 178 -4.18 -5.72 -11.29
CA ARG A 178 -3.19 -4.96 -12.04
C ARG A 178 -3.86 -4.03 -13.05
N THR A 179 -3.17 -2.96 -13.38
CA THR A 179 -3.57 -2.01 -14.43
C THR A 179 -2.33 -1.36 -15.07
N LYS A 180 -2.48 -0.76 -16.25
CA LYS A 180 -1.45 0.13 -16.80
C LYS A 180 -1.43 1.46 -16.05
N PRO A 181 -0.33 2.23 -16.11
CA PRO A 181 -0.25 3.54 -15.45
C PRO A 181 -1.29 4.57 -15.91
N ASP A 182 -1.91 4.37 -17.05
CA ASP A 182 -3.00 5.20 -17.59
C ASP A 182 -4.41 4.68 -17.20
N GLY A 183 -4.48 3.60 -16.43
CA GLY A 183 -5.73 2.98 -15.99
C GLY A 183 -6.34 2.00 -16.99
N THR A 184 -5.70 1.75 -18.12
CA THR A 184 -6.15 0.73 -19.08
C THR A 184 -5.70 -0.67 -18.66
N ASP A 185 -6.24 -1.72 -19.32
CA ASP A 185 -5.91 -3.14 -19.06
C ASP A 185 -6.04 -3.54 -17.59
N MET A 186 -7.10 -3.09 -16.92
CA MET A 186 -7.37 -3.44 -15.53
C MET A 186 -7.95 -4.86 -15.45
N PHE A 187 -7.22 -5.76 -14.79
CA PHE A 187 -7.62 -7.14 -14.60
C PHE A 187 -7.27 -7.64 -13.19
N VAL A 188 -8.02 -8.64 -12.73
CA VAL A 188 -7.61 -9.40 -11.55
C VAL A 188 -6.33 -10.17 -11.86
N LEU A 189 -5.33 -10.00 -11.01
CA LEU A 189 -4.08 -10.76 -11.09
C LEU A 189 -4.19 -12.06 -10.32
N TYR A 190 -4.76 -12.02 -9.11
CA TYR A 190 -4.86 -13.18 -8.24
C TYR A 190 -5.90 -13.01 -7.14
N GLY A 191 -6.53 -14.11 -6.74
CA GLY A 191 -7.20 -14.23 -5.45
C GLY A 191 -8.69 -13.85 -5.46
N ALA A 192 -9.31 -13.72 -6.62
CA ALA A 192 -10.74 -13.41 -6.71
C ALA A 192 -11.64 -14.50 -6.07
N HIS A 193 -11.18 -15.75 -6.04
CA HIS A 193 -11.90 -16.91 -5.50
C HIS A 193 -11.05 -17.78 -4.57
N SER A 194 -9.81 -17.40 -4.29
CA SER A 194 -8.89 -18.17 -3.45
C SER A 194 -9.32 -18.20 -1.99
N GLY A 195 -8.78 -19.14 -1.24
CA GLY A 195 -8.95 -19.23 0.22
C GLY A 195 -8.41 -18.00 0.93
N GLY A 196 -9.04 -17.62 2.03
CA GLY A 196 -8.81 -16.37 2.73
C GLY A 196 -9.73 -15.27 2.20
N ASN A 197 -9.54 -14.03 2.68
CA ASN A 197 -10.42 -12.95 2.25
C ASN A 197 -9.66 -11.74 1.68
N SER A 198 -8.70 -11.21 2.42
CA SER A 198 -8.09 -9.93 2.07
C SER A 198 -6.60 -10.10 1.78
N PHE A 199 -6.22 -9.98 0.50
CA PHE A 199 -4.83 -9.87 0.08
C PHE A 199 -4.45 -8.38 0.07
N LEU A 200 -3.64 -7.96 1.04
CA LEU A 200 -3.21 -6.56 1.22
C LEU A 200 -1.70 -6.42 1.06
N HIS A 201 -1.26 -5.23 0.66
CA HIS A 201 0.14 -4.89 0.43
C HIS A 201 0.87 -5.90 -0.49
N PRO A 202 0.33 -6.19 -1.69
CA PRO A 202 1.01 -7.10 -2.62
C PRO A 202 2.31 -6.48 -3.13
N ARG A 203 3.39 -7.27 -3.22
CA ARG A 203 4.68 -6.83 -3.79
C ARG A 203 5.34 -7.97 -4.55
N ASP A 204 5.92 -7.64 -5.72
CA ASP A 204 6.74 -8.60 -6.45
C ASP A 204 8.03 -8.93 -5.67
N MET A 205 8.42 -10.19 -5.70
CA MET A 205 9.74 -10.62 -5.24
C MET A 205 10.84 -10.15 -6.20
N ASP A 206 12.08 -10.17 -5.73
CA ASP A 206 13.24 -9.81 -6.56
C ASP A 206 13.23 -10.57 -7.89
N PRO A 207 13.13 -9.87 -9.03
CA PRO A 207 13.05 -10.51 -10.34
C PRO A 207 14.34 -11.24 -10.75
N SER A 208 15.46 -11.00 -10.05
CA SER A 208 16.73 -11.70 -10.24
C SER A 208 16.95 -12.85 -9.25
N GLY A 209 16.05 -13.00 -8.27
CA GLY A 209 16.15 -13.99 -7.21
C GLY A 209 15.44 -15.31 -7.51
N PRO A 210 15.55 -16.31 -6.61
CA PRO A 210 14.91 -17.62 -6.78
C PRO A 210 13.38 -17.59 -6.69
N TYR A 211 12.79 -16.49 -6.25
CA TYR A 211 11.36 -16.27 -6.20
C TYR A 211 10.86 -15.32 -7.30
N ALA A 212 11.63 -15.16 -8.38
CA ALA A 212 11.24 -14.34 -9.52
C ALA A 212 9.85 -14.72 -10.05
N GLY A 213 9.01 -13.72 -10.33
CA GLY A 213 7.62 -13.91 -10.78
C GLY A 213 6.61 -14.21 -9.68
N LYS A 214 7.06 -14.39 -8.42
CA LYS A 214 6.17 -14.55 -7.27
C LYS A 214 5.87 -13.20 -6.63
N VAL A 215 4.74 -13.15 -5.92
CA VAL A 215 4.25 -12.01 -5.16
C VAL A 215 4.14 -12.39 -3.70
N VAL A 216 4.54 -11.51 -2.80
CA VAL A 216 4.19 -11.61 -1.38
C VAL A 216 3.02 -10.70 -1.08
N SER A 217 2.16 -11.10 -0.13
CA SER A 217 1.03 -10.31 0.33
C SER A 217 0.68 -10.71 1.76
N SER A 218 0.13 -9.79 2.53
CA SER A 218 -0.55 -10.14 3.78
C SER A 218 -1.93 -10.70 3.45
N LEU A 219 -2.25 -11.88 3.97
CA LEU A 219 -3.59 -12.48 3.86
C LEU A 219 -4.27 -12.46 5.21
N MET A 220 -5.42 -11.83 5.29
CA MET A 220 -6.19 -11.68 6.53
C MET A 220 -7.69 -11.82 6.28
N PRO A 221 -8.51 -12.16 7.30
CA PRO A 221 -9.95 -12.03 7.19
C PRO A 221 -10.34 -10.56 7.01
N LEU A 222 -11.52 -10.31 6.44
CA LEU A 222 -12.01 -8.96 6.19
C LEU A 222 -12.12 -8.12 7.47
N SER A 223 -12.42 -8.74 8.59
CA SER A 223 -12.57 -8.08 9.89
C SER A 223 -12.25 -9.03 11.04
N GLY A 224 -12.08 -8.50 12.25
CA GLY A 224 -11.88 -9.27 13.48
C GLY A 224 -10.44 -9.74 13.68
N THR A 225 -9.49 -9.18 12.95
CA THR A 225 -8.06 -9.26 13.26
C THR A 225 -7.61 -7.93 13.85
N GLN A 226 -6.60 -7.99 14.69
CA GLN A 226 -5.96 -6.80 15.20
C GLN A 226 -4.73 -6.51 14.35
N GLU A 227 -4.95 -5.86 13.18
CA GLU A 227 -3.89 -5.35 12.30
C GLU A 227 -2.89 -6.40 11.80
N GLY A 228 -3.29 -7.17 10.82
CA GLY A 228 -2.39 -8.09 10.14
C GLY A 228 -2.97 -9.47 9.92
N GLY A 229 -2.20 -10.28 9.24
CA GLY A 229 -2.54 -11.63 8.84
C GLY A 229 -1.32 -12.51 8.69
N ALA A 230 -1.39 -13.46 7.77
CA ALA A 230 -0.28 -14.32 7.39
C ALA A 230 0.50 -13.74 6.20
N LEU A 231 1.80 -13.97 6.18
CA LEU A 231 2.62 -13.70 5.00
C LEU A 231 2.39 -14.83 3.99
N MET A 232 1.90 -14.47 2.81
CA MET A 232 1.69 -15.40 1.70
C MET A 232 2.74 -15.20 0.62
N LEU A 233 3.27 -16.30 0.11
CA LEU A 233 4.00 -16.35 -1.15
C LEU A 233 3.04 -16.87 -2.21
N ILE A 234 2.84 -16.10 -3.27
CA ILE A 234 1.85 -16.31 -4.33
C ILE A 234 2.57 -16.51 -5.66
N ASP A 235 2.25 -17.56 -6.36
CA ASP A 235 2.78 -17.83 -7.71
C ASP A 235 1.86 -17.22 -8.79
N ALA A 236 1.78 -15.89 -8.81
CA ALA A 236 0.92 -15.16 -9.73
C ALA A 236 1.34 -15.27 -11.21
N ALA A 237 2.53 -15.80 -11.51
CA ALA A 237 2.97 -16.08 -12.86
C ALA A 237 2.31 -17.32 -13.45
N ASN A 238 1.99 -18.31 -12.61
CA ASN A 238 1.47 -19.59 -13.02
C ASN A 238 0.03 -19.86 -12.59
N TYR A 239 -0.52 -19.08 -11.66
CA TYR A 239 -1.86 -19.29 -11.11
C TYR A 239 -2.64 -17.97 -11.06
N SER A 240 -3.92 -18.04 -11.38
CA SER A 240 -4.88 -16.96 -11.12
C SER A 240 -5.57 -17.10 -9.76
N GLU A 241 -5.58 -18.32 -9.23
CA GLU A 241 -6.19 -18.68 -7.93
C GLU A 241 -5.36 -19.77 -7.24
N GLN A 242 -5.62 -20.01 -5.96
CA GLN A 242 -4.92 -21.03 -5.17
C GLN A 242 -4.84 -22.41 -5.87
N ASN A 243 -5.93 -22.81 -6.52
CA ASN A 243 -6.09 -24.11 -7.15
C ASN A 243 -6.50 -24.00 -8.63
N THR A 244 -6.17 -22.88 -9.27
CA THR A 244 -6.49 -22.64 -10.68
C THR A 244 -5.23 -22.21 -11.42
N PRO A 245 -4.52 -23.15 -12.06
CA PRO A 245 -3.34 -22.83 -12.83
C PRO A 245 -3.73 -22.03 -14.08
N ALA A 246 -3.01 -20.95 -14.32
CA ALA A 246 -3.01 -20.22 -15.59
C ALA A 246 -2.04 -20.85 -16.60
N ASN A 247 -1.09 -21.65 -16.10
CA ASN A 247 -0.14 -22.43 -16.89
C ASN A 247 -0.49 -23.92 -16.79
N PRO A 248 -0.86 -24.60 -17.89
CA PRO A 248 -1.27 -26.01 -17.88
C PRO A 248 -0.14 -27.00 -17.53
N GLN A 249 1.11 -26.56 -17.50
CA GLN A 249 2.27 -27.39 -17.17
C GLN A 249 2.54 -27.47 -15.65
N VAL A 250 1.86 -26.70 -14.83
CA VAL A 250 2.02 -26.75 -13.37
C VAL A 250 0.92 -27.60 -12.72
N SER A 251 1.12 -27.99 -11.48
CA SER A 251 0.15 -28.79 -10.73
C SER A 251 -1.18 -28.03 -10.56
N ALA A 252 -2.27 -28.76 -10.32
CA ALA A 252 -3.58 -28.15 -10.09
C ALA A 252 -3.67 -27.34 -8.77
N GLN A 253 -2.67 -27.42 -7.91
CA GLN A 253 -2.60 -26.75 -6.62
C GLN A 253 -1.22 -26.13 -6.43
N GLY A 254 -1.13 -25.02 -5.68
CA GLY A 254 0.14 -24.39 -5.37
C GLY A 254 0.20 -22.89 -5.64
N GLY A 255 -0.94 -22.27 -5.97
CA GLY A 255 -0.99 -20.83 -6.26
C GLY A 255 -0.62 -19.94 -5.06
N GLN A 256 -0.76 -20.45 -3.83
CA GLN A 256 -0.35 -19.69 -2.64
C GLN A 256 0.09 -20.64 -1.51
N GLN A 257 1.01 -20.16 -0.68
CA GLN A 257 1.42 -20.82 0.55
C GLN A 257 1.82 -19.80 1.61
N GLN A 258 1.64 -20.13 2.89
CA GLN A 258 2.21 -19.31 3.95
C GLN A 258 3.74 -19.40 3.91
N TRP A 259 4.39 -18.25 4.04
CA TRP A 259 5.84 -18.14 3.91
C TRP A 259 6.52 -17.80 5.25
N THR A 260 6.12 -18.52 6.28
CA THR A 260 6.67 -18.47 7.63
C THR A 260 6.93 -19.87 8.13
N GLN A 261 7.88 -20.05 9.04
CA GLN A 261 8.20 -21.36 9.61
C GLN A 261 7.03 -21.93 10.43
N GLN A 262 6.33 -21.07 11.14
CA GLN A 262 5.14 -21.42 11.89
C GLN A 262 3.91 -20.84 11.17
N PRO A 263 2.83 -21.60 11.03
CA PRO A 263 1.62 -21.12 10.40
C PRO A 263 0.96 -20.05 11.28
N ILE A 264 0.64 -18.92 10.68
CA ILE A 264 -0.15 -17.86 11.31
C ILE A 264 -1.63 -18.18 11.10
N ASP A 265 -2.42 -18.03 12.16
CA ASP A 265 -3.84 -18.25 12.10
C ASP A 265 -4.51 -17.20 11.20
N LEU A 266 -5.30 -17.68 10.21
CA LEU A 266 -6.10 -16.84 9.30
C LEU A 266 -7.50 -16.56 9.86
N GLY A 267 -7.84 -17.09 11.03
CA GLY A 267 -9.09 -16.82 11.73
C GLY A 267 -9.13 -15.44 12.39
N ARG A 268 -10.27 -15.13 13.00
CA ARG A 268 -10.45 -13.93 13.82
C ARG A 268 -9.87 -14.13 15.21
N GLY A 269 -9.51 -13.04 15.89
CA GLY A 269 -9.04 -13.06 17.26
C GLY A 269 -7.51 -13.20 17.38
N LEU A 270 -7.05 -13.77 18.48
CA LEU A 270 -5.64 -13.92 18.80
C LEU A 270 -4.97 -14.97 17.92
N SER A 271 -3.72 -14.72 17.54
CA SER A 271 -2.87 -15.65 16.79
C SER A 271 -1.67 -16.04 17.65
N GLN A 272 -1.46 -17.34 17.86
CA GLN A 272 -0.37 -17.86 18.70
C GLN A 272 1.01 -17.37 18.23
N PHE A 273 1.20 -17.21 16.93
CA PHE A 273 2.48 -16.80 16.34
C PHE A 273 2.45 -15.35 15.83
N GLY A 274 1.57 -14.52 16.41
CA GLY A 274 1.43 -13.13 16.03
C GLY A 274 0.81 -12.94 14.67
N ARG A 275 0.99 -11.74 14.11
CA ARG A 275 0.48 -11.35 12.78
C ARG A 275 1.50 -10.49 12.05
N ILE A 276 1.41 -10.53 10.73
CA ILE A 276 2.33 -9.84 9.83
C ILE A 276 1.51 -8.92 8.92
N THR A 277 2.06 -7.74 8.64
CA THR A 277 1.52 -6.83 7.63
C THR A 277 2.65 -6.12 6.88
N ALA A 278 2.29 -5.45 5.78
CA ALA A 278 3.17 -4.62 4.97
C ALA A 278 4.51 -5.29 4.59
N PRO A 279 4.50 -6.47 3.94
CA PRO A 279 5.72 -7.12 3.50
C PRO A 279 6.43 -6.26 2.45
N TYR A 280 7.74 -6.05 2.62
CA TYR A 280 8.58 -5.27 1.72
C TYR A 280 9.82 -6.10 1.30
N PRO A 281 9.79 -6.77 0.14
CA PRO A 281 10.94 -7.50 -0.37
C PRO A 281 12.12 -6.57 -0.66
N LEU A 282 13.30 -6.96 -0.22
CA LEU A 282 14.54 -6.27 -0.56
C LEU A 282 15.08 -6.87 -1.85
N TRP A 283 15.21 -6.02 -2.89
CA TRP A 283 15.79 -6.43 -4.18
C TRP A 283 17.31 -6.22 -4.14
N ASP A 284 17.95 -6.90 -3.21
CA ASP A 284 19.39 -6.82 -2.94
C ASP A 284 20.12 -8.16 -3.12
N GLY A 285 19.45 -9.12 -3.75
CA GLY A 285 19.96 -10.47 -3.97
C GLY A 285 19.95 -11.38 -2.72
N THR A 286 19.47 -10.88 -1.57
CA THR A 286 19.48 -11.67 -0.31
C THR A 286 18.17 -12.40 -0.05
N ASN A 287 17.11 -12.12 -0.82
CA ASN A 287 15.75 -12.65 -0.64
C ASN A 287 15.11 -12.32 0.73
N ARG A 288 15.61 -11.29 1.39
CA ARG A 288 15.03 -10.81 2.66
C ARG A 288 13.78 -10.00 2.39
N VAL A 289 12.86 -10.05 3.34
CA VAL A 289 11.65 -9.23 3.36
C VAL A 289 11.58 -8.48 4.68
N LEU A 290 11.40 -7.17 4.64
CA LEU A 290 11.02 -6.39 5.82
C LEU A 290 9.55 -6.64 6.11
N LEU A 291 9.19 -6.72 7.37
CA LEU A 291 7.84 -7.00 7.83
C LEU A 291 7.49 -6.07 8.99
N ALA A 292 6.26 -5.59 9.02
CA ALA A 292 5.67 -5.13 10.26
C ALA A 292 5.10 -6.38 10.98
N TYR A 293 5.55 -6.62 12.20
CA TYR A 293 5.17 -7.81 12.98
C TYR A 293 4.58 -7.41 14.32
N ARG A 294 3.37 -7.90 14.55
CA ARG A 294 2.71 -7.82 15.87
C ARG A 294 2.88 -9.17 16.57
N PRO A 295 3.58 -9.23 17.71
CA PRO A 295 3.69 -10.47 18.49
C PRO A 295 2.31 -10.91 19.02
N CYS A 296 2.19 -12.20 19.37
CA CYS A 296 0.99 -12.69 20.03
C CYS A 296 0.76 -11.96 21.35
N GLU A 297 -0.49 -11.70 21.71
CA GLU A 297 -0.87 -11.24 23.04
C GLU A 297 -0.96 -12.45 23.95
N VAL A 298 -0.30 -12.38 25.10
CA VAL A 298 -0.39 -13.41 26.15
C VAL A 298 -1.18 -12.82 27.30
N THR A 299 -2.31 -13.42 27.63
CA THR A 299 -3.05 -13.06 28.83
C THR A 299 -2.24 -13.50 30.05
N ARG A 300 -1.72 -12.55 30.83
CA ARG A 300 -1.11 -12.82 32.12
C ARG A 300 -2.17 -12.69 33.18
N ASN A 301 -2.40 -13.80 33.95
CA ASN A 301 -3.26 -13.83 35.14
C ASN A 301 -4.70 -13.35 34.93
N GLY A 302 -5.32 -13.68 33.81
CA GLY A 302 -6.74 -13.45 33.58
C GLY A 302 -7.15 -12.00 33.33
N SER A 303 -6.20 -11.13 32.95
CA SER A 303 -6.46 -9.77 32.50
C SER A 303 -5.99 -9.56 31.04
#